data_e569ace3c68466b2e48f954517b7661b
#
_entry.id   e569ace3c68466b2e48f954517b7661b
#
_cell.length_a   1.000
_cell.length_b   1.000
_cell.length_c   1.000
_cell.angle_alpha   90.00
_cell.angle_beta   90.00
_cell.angle_gamma   90.00
#
_symmetry.space_group_name_H-M   'P 1'
#
loop_
_entity.id
_entity.type
_entity.pdbx_description
1 polymer ?
#
loop_
_entity_poly.entity_id
_entity_poly.type
_entity_poly.pdbx_seq_one_letter_code
_entity_poly.pdbx_strand_id
1 'polypeptide(L)'
;SKLCNMITSLELHRRFHGSTGISFSSLYPGCVADTPLFRNSLPAFQKIFPWFQKNITGGYVSQALAGERVAQVVADPAFRSSGAHWSWGNRQKKDGKQFEQELSDKASDPATALRVWDLSSALVGLTP
;
A
#
# COMPACT_ATOMS: atom_id res chain seq x y z
N SER A 1 3.30 2.23 10.79
CA SER A 1 2.02 2.26 10.16
C SER A 1 2.13 2.26 8.62
N LYS A 2 1.01 2.41 7.88
CA LYS A 2 0.97 2.29 6.39
C LYS A 2 1.94 3.22 5.66
N LEU A 3 2.11 4.46 6.15
CA LEU A 3 3.10 5.39 5.58
C LEU A 3 4.53 4.83 5.69
N CYS A 4 4.89 4.23 6.83
CA CYS A 4 6.21 3.62 7.01
C CYS A 4 6.45 2.48 6.01
N ASN A 5 5.43 1.66 5.72
CA ASN A 5 5.56 0.59 4.71
C ASN A 5 5.86 1.15 3.32
N MET A 6 5.20 2.26 2.93
CA MET A 6 5.46 2.93 1.64
C MET A 6 6.88 3.49 1.60
N ILE A 7 7.31 4.18 2.66
CA ILE A 7 8.67 4.72 2.81
C ILE A 7 9.70 3.58 2.73
N THR A 8 9.49 2.48 3.46
CA THR A 8 10.40 1.33 3.44
C THR A 8 10.49 0.70 2.05
N SER A 9 9.37 0.57 1.34
CA SER A 9 9.37 0.04 -0.05
C SER A 9 10.20 0.93 -0.99
N LEU A 10 10.08 2.25 -0.86
CA LEU A 10 10.85 3.19 -1.66
C LEU A 10 12.35 3.16 -1.29
N GLU A 11 12.69 3.01 -0.01
CA GLU A 11 14.07 2.92 0.44
C GLU A 11 14.73 1.60 0.02
N LEU A 12 13.99 0.49 0.01
CA LEU A 12 14.44 -0.79 -0.55
C LEU A 12 14.75 -0.65 -2.06
N HIS A 13 13.90 0.06 -2.79
CA HIS A 13 14.16 0.37 -4.20
C HIS A 13 15.48 1.14 -4.36
N ARG A 14 15.68 2.24 -3.60
CA ARG A 14 16.88 3.08 -3.70
C ARG A 14 18.17 2.32 -3.40
N ARG A 15 18.15 1.41 -2.43
CA ARG A 15 19.34 0.69 -1.95
C ARG A 15 19.66 -0.54 -2.78
N PHE A 16 18.64 -1.30 -3.21
CA PHE A 16 18.87 -2.66 -3.67
C PHE A 16 18.42 -2.93 -5.11
N HIS A 17 17.53 -2.13 -5.68
CA HIS A 17 17.04 -2.41 -7.03
C HIS A 17 18.16 -2.43 -8.07
N GLY A 18 19.07 -1.44 -8.05
CA GLY A 18 20.15 -1.31 -9.02
C GLY A 18 21.17 -2.46 -8.98
N SER A 19 21.39 -3.05 -7.80
CA SER A 19 22.36 -4.15 -7.62
C SER A 19 21.77 -5.53 -7.78
N THR A 20 20.46 -5.68 -7.52
CA THR A 20 19.81 -7.01 -7.48
C THR A 20 18.84 -7.25 -8.62
N GLY A 21 18.36 -6.19 -9.28
CA GLY A 21 17.27 -6.28 -10.26
C GLY A 21 15.90 -6.57 -9.65
N ILE A 22 15.78 -6.68 -8.31
CA ILE A 22 14.51 -6.92 -7.62
C ILE A 22 13.64 -5.66 -7.71
N SER A 23 12.38 -5.81 -8.12
CA SER A 23 11.41 -4.73 -8.11
C SER A 23 10.72 -4.63 -6.75
N PHE A 24 10.75 -3.43 -6.18
CA PHE A 24 10.09 -3.11 -4.91
C PHE A 24 8.95 -2.16 -5.19
N SER A 25 7.75 -2.51 -4.77
CA SER A 25 6.58 -1.66 -4.93
C SER A 25 5.65 -1.77 -3.72
N SER A 26 4.76 -0.82 -3.59
CA SER A 26 3.68 -0.85 -2.62
C SER A 26 2.35 -0.77 -3.35
N LEU A 27 1.28 -1.29 -2.73
CA LEU A 27 -0.03 -1.25 -3.36
C LEU A 27 -1.15 -0.93 -2.36
N TYR A 28 -2.20 -0.31 -2.88
CA TYR A 28 -3.49 -0.14 -2.24
C TYR A 28 -4.56 -0.86 -3.08
N PRO A 29 -5.03 -2.04 -2.65
CA PRO A 29 -5.96 -2.85 -3.45
C PRO A 29 -7.41 -2.34 -3.39
N GLY A 30 -7.71 -1.35 -2.59
CA GLY A 30 -9.05 -0.87 -2.26
C GLY A 30 -9.39 -1.08 -0.78
N CYS A 31 -10.60 -0.69 -0.38
CA CYS A 31 -11.05 -0.82 1.01
C CYS A 31 -11.64 -2.21 1.27
N VAL A 32 -10.87 -3.07 1.93
CA VAL A 32 -11.32 -4.42 2.36
C VAL A 32 -12.00 -4.30 3.72
N ALA A 33 -13.26 -3.87 3.73
CA ALA A 33 -13.99 -3.59 4.96
C ALA A 33 -14.46 -4.83 5.74
N ASP A 34 -14.45 -6.01 5.11
CA ASP A 34 -14.93 -7.27 5.70
C ASP A 34 -13.88 -8.00 6.53
N THR A 35 -12.71 -7.40 6.72
CA THR A 35 -11.64 -8.02 7.51
C THR A 35 -11.78 -7.68 8.99
N PRO A 36 -11.21 -8.49 9.91
CA PRO A 36 -11.15 -8.18 11.35
C PRO A 36 -10.35 -6.91 11.70
N LEU A 37 -9.97 -6.11 10.71
CA LEU A 37 -9.25 -4.85 10.91
C LEU A 37 -9.97 -3.90 11.86
N PHE A 38 -11.30 -3.91 11.81
CA PHE A 38 -12.16 -3.05 12.62
C PHE A 38 -12.72 -3.75 13.86
N ARG A 39 -12.20 -4.92 14.26
CA ARG A 39 -12.70 -5.71 15.41
C ARG A 39 -12.75 -4.93 16.74
N ASN A 40 -11.88 -3.94 16.90
CA ASN A 40 -11.83 -3.09 18.11
C ASN A 40 -12.64 -1.80 17.98
N SER A 41 -13.34 -1.59 16.86
CA SER A 41 -14.22 -0.44 16.65
C SER A 41 -15.61 -0.72 17.22
N LEU A 42 -16.39 0.35 17.43
CA LEU A 42 -17.78 0.23 17.90
C LEU A 42 -18.60 -0.70 16.98
N PRO A 43 -19.46 -1.57 17.55
CA PRO A 43 -20.26 -2.53 16.77
C PRO A 43 -21.11 -1.88 15.66
N ALA A 44 -21.65 -0.69 15.93
CA ALA A 44 -22.37 0.10 14.92
C ALA A 44 -21.50 0.47 13.74
N PHE A 45 -20.25 0.90 13.99
CA PHE A 45 -19.29 1.22 12.94
C PHE A 45 -18.94 -0.01 12.08
N GLN A 46 -18.73 -1.18 12.70
CA GLN A 46 -18.43 -2.42 11.98
C GLN A 46 -19.53 -2.83 10.99
N LYS A 47 -20.80 -2.51 11.28
CA LYS A 47 -21.94 -2.81 10.39
C LYS A 47 -22.16 -1.72 9.35
N ILE A 48 -22.06 -0.45 9.74
CA ILE A 48 -22.39 0.69 8.86
C ILE A 48 -21.25 0.96 7.87
N PHE A 49 -20.00 0.81 8.28
CA PHE A 49 -18.84 1.15 7.46
C PHE A 49 -18.74 0.35 6.15
N PRO A 50 -18.88 -0.99 6.13
CA PRO A 50 -18.91 -1.76 4.88
C PRO A 50 -20.05 -1.33 3.94
N TRP A 51 -21.23 -1.09 4.49
CA TRP A 51 -22.37 -0.60 3.71
C TRP A 51 -22.10 0.77 3.09
N PHE A 52 -21.54 1.71 3.87
CA PHE A 52 -21.15 3.05 3.41
C PHE A 52 -20.10 2.98 2.30
N GLN A 53 -19.08 2.15 2.47
CA GLN A 53 -18.03 1.94 1.47
C GLN A 53 -18.56 1.33 0.18
N LYS A 54 -19.53 0.43 0.26
CA LYS A 54 -20.15 -0.24 -0.89
C LYS A 54 -21.10 0.69 -1.66
N ASN A 55 -21.94 1.44 -0.95
CA ASN A 55 -23.07 2.14 -1.57
C ASN A 55 -22.81 3.65 -1.78
N ILE A 56 -21.91 4.27 -1.04
CA ILE A 56 -21.68 5.72 -1.08
C ILE A 56 -20.32 6.06 -1.68
N THR A 57 -19.24 5.44 -1.20
CA THR A 57 -17.89 5.80 -1.66
C THR A 57 -17.43 4.97 -2.84
N GLY A 58 -18.02 3.79 -3.08
CA GLY A 58 -17.58 2.83 -4.12
C GLY A 58 -16.17 2.28 -3.89
N GLY A 59 -15.60 2.48 -2.70
CA GLY A 59 -14.23 2.03 -2.39
C GLY A 59 -14.13 0.61 -1.88
N TYR A 60 -15.27 -0.05 -1.64
CA TYR A 60 -15.30 -1.42 -1.16
C TYR A 60 -14.75 -2.42 -2.16
N VAL A 61 -13.93 -3.33 -1.67
CA VAL A 61 -13.48 -4.52 -2.42
C VAL A 61 -13.59 -5.75 -1.54
N SER A 62 -13.92 -6.90 -2.14
CA SER A 62 -13.93 -8.18 -1.44
C SER A 62 -12.48 -8.64 -1.14
N GLN A 63 -12.32 -9.55 -0.18
CA GLN A 63 -11.01 -10.15 0.11
C GLN A 63 -10.46 -10.90 -1.12
N ALA A 64 -11.31 -11.60 -1.87
CA ALA A 64 -10.93 -12.29 -3.11
C ALA A 64 -10.37 -11.30 -4.14
N LEU A 65 -11.10 -10.23 -4.44
CA LEU A 65 -10.66 -9.21 -5.40
C LEU A 65 -9.37 -8.51 -4.94
N ALA A 66 -9.22 -8.26 -3.65
CA ALA A 66 -7.98 -7.69 -3.12
C ALA A 66 -6.80 -8.67 -3.33
N GLY A 67 -7.01 -9.96 -3.12
CA GLY A 67 -6.02 -11.01 -3.40
C GLY A 67 -5.64 -11.10 -4.88
N GLU A 68 -6.62 -11.04 -5.78
CA GLU A 68 -6.39 -11.01 -7.23
C GLU A 68 -5.52 -9.80 -7.64
N ARG A 69 -5.78 -8.62 -7.08
CA ARG A 69 -4.96 -7.42 -7.33
C ARG A 69 -3.52 -7.54 -6.83
N VAL A 70 -3.32 -8.20 -5.69
CA VAL A 70 -1.97 -8.53 -5.21
C VAL A 70 -1.27 -9.48 -6.18
N ALA A 71 -1.95 -10.56 -6.60
CA ALA A 71 -1.41 -11.52 -7.55
C ALA A 71 -1.08 -10.85 -8.91
N GLN A 72 -1.93 -9.93 -9.37
CA GLN A 72 -1.71 -9.19 -10.60
C GLN A 72 -0.44 -8.35 -10.54
N VAL A 73 -0.20 -7.61 -9.44
CA VAL A 73 1.04 -6.82 -9.27
C VAL A 73 2.29 -7.68 -9.32
N VAL A 74 2.21 -8.94 -8.86
CA VAL A 74 3.35 -9.87 -8.89
C VAL A 74 3.56 -10.49 -10.27
N ALA A 75 2.48 -10.84 -10.97
CA ALA A 75 2.54 -11.66 -12.18
C ALA A 75 2.56 -10.85 -13.48
N ASP A 76 1.91 -9.69 -13.51
CA ASP A 76 1.74 -8.91 -14.73
C ASP A 76 2.95 -7.99 -14.99
N PRO A 77 3.60 -8.11 -16.16
CA PRO A 77 4.72 -7.25 -16.54
C PRO A 77 4.43 -5.74 -16.49
N ALA A 78 3.16 -5.32 -16.60
CA ALA A 78 2.77 -3.92 -16.51
C ALA A 78 3.11 -3.27 -15.14
N PHE A 79 3.31 -4.08 -14.10
CA PHE A 79 3.62 -3.61 -12.73
C PHE A 79 5.11 -3.76 -12.35
N ARG A 80 6.00 -3.96 -13.32
CA ARG A 80 7.45 -4.16 -13.05
C ARG A 80 8.19 -2.91 -12.59
N SER A 81 7.57 -1.73 -12.65
CA SER A 81 8.21 -0.49 -12.17
C SER A 81 8.57 -0.60 -10.70
N SER A 82 9.86 -0.48 -10.40
CA SER A 82 10.34 -0.48 -9.03
C SER A 82 10.28 0.93 -8.43
N GLY A 83 9.95 1.03 -7.14
CA GLY A 83 9.70 2.30 -6.45
C GLY A 83 8.26 2.81 -6.59
N ALA A 84 7.43 2.14 -7.39
CA ALA A 84 6.06 2.54 -7.66
C ALA A 84 5.10 2.27 -6.49
N HIS A 85 4.06 3.11 -6.38
CA HIS A 85 2.89 2.87 -5.54
C HIS A 85 1.65 2.65 -6.41
N TRP A 86 1.19 1.42 -6.48
CA TRP A 86 0.02 1.05 -7.25
C TRP A 86 -1.26 1.22 -6.45
N SER A 87 -2.26 1.87 -7.03
CA SER A 87 -3.51 2.18 -6.33
C SER A 87 -4.72 1.80 -7.18
N TRP A 88 -5.69 1.14 -6.55
CA TRP A 88 -7.06 0.97 -7.04
C TRP A 88 -8.02 1.92 -6.31
N GLY A 89 -7.51 3.01 -5.74
CA GLY A 89 -8.32 4.00 -5.04
C GLY A 89 -9.22 4.79 -5.98
N ASN A 90 -10.47 4.94 -5.60
CA ASN A 90 -11.44 5.73 -6.35
C ASN A 90 -11.43 7.22 -5.98
N ARG A 91 -10.64 7.64 -5.00
CA ARG A 91 -10.57 9.06 -4.59
C ARG A 91 -9.99 9.96 -5.68
N GLN A 92 -9.10 9.41 -6.50
CA GLN A 92 -8.42 10.12 -7.59
C GLN A 92 -8.88 9.67 -8.96
N LYS A 93 -9.35 8.40 -9.10
CA LYS A 93 -9.91 7.84 -10.33
C LYS A 93 -11.23 7.13 -10.04
N LYS A 94 -12.28 7.60 -10.67
CA LYS A 94 -13.65 7.07 -10.47
C LYS A 94 -13.94 5.76 -11.20
N ASP A 95 -13.08 5.36 -12.13
CA ASP A 95 -13.27 4.17 -12.96
C ASP A 95 -12.80 2.86 -12.30
N GLY A 96 -12.21 2.93 -11.11
CA GLY A 96 -11.72 1.77 -10.36
C GLY A 96 -10.54 1.04 -11.00
N LYS A 97 -9.96 1.59 -12.07
CA LYS A 97 -8.76 1.03 -12.69
C LYS A 97 -7.52 1.32 -11.85
N GLN A 98 -6.55 0.41 -11.95
CA GLN A 98 -5.26 0.60 -11.29
C GLN A 98 -4.50 1.78 -11.91
N PHE A 99 -3.69 2.43 -11.10
CA PHE A 99 -2.80 3.48 -11.54
C PHE A 99 -1.59 3.61 -10.63
N GLU A 100 -0.49 4.13 -11.16
CA GLU A 100 0.64 4.55 -10.36
C GLU A 100 0.29 5.86 -9.68
N GLN A 101 0.24 5.84 -8.36
CA GLN A 101 -0.10 7.01 -7.56
C GLN A 101 1.17 7.68 -7.06
N GLU A 102 1.28 8.97 -7.29
CA GLU A 102 2.33 9.79 -6.70
C GLU A 102 2.26 9.77 -5.17
N LEU A 103 3.41 9.55 -4.54
CA LEU A 103 3.52 9.58 -3.10
C LEU A 103 3.48 11.02 -2.58
N SER A 104 2.98 11.21 -1.35
CA SER A 104 3.05 12.52 -0.70
C SER A 104 4.50 12.93 -0.43
N ASP A 105 4.77 14.24 -0.36
CA ASP A 105 6.10 14.80 -0.05
C ASP A 105 6.75 14.14 1.17
N LYS A 106 5.94 13.86 2.21
CA LYS A 106 6.42 13.18 3.42
C LYS A 106 6.82 11.73 3.18
N ALA A 107 6.18 11.03 2.23
CA ALA A 107 6.50 9.64 1.90
C ALA A 107 7.74 9.53 1.00
N SER A 108 8.02 10.57 0.22
CA SER A 108 9.16 10.65 -0.70
C SER A 108 10.37 11.38 -0.12
N ASP A 109 10.25 11.99 1.07
CA ASP A 109 11.33 12.72 1.73
C ASP A 109 12.49 11.80 2.14
N PRO A 110 13.71 12.01 1.58
CA PRO A 110 14.87 11.15 1.85
C PRO A 110 15.32 11.16 3.32
N ALA A 111 15.19 12.28 4.01
CA ALA A 111 15.59 12.37 5.41
C ALA A 111 14.65 11.55 6.31
N THR A 112 13.36 11.60 6.04
CA THR A 112 12.36 10.76 6.71
C THR A 112 12.59 9.28 6.39
N ALA A 113 12.91 8.94 5.14
CA ALA A 113 13.18 7.57 4.73
C ALA A 113 14.40 6.98 5.46
N LEU A 114 15.48 7.72 5.55
CA LEU A 114 16.68 7.31 6.29
C LEU A 114 16.37 7.06 7.78
N ARG A 115 15.65 7.97 8.42
CA ARG A 115 15.28 7.80 9.84
C ARG A 115 14.37 6.58 10.07
N VAL A 116 13.42 6.32 9.18
CA VAL A 116 12.56 5.13 9.27
C VAL A 116 13.39 3.86 9.08
N TRP A 117 14.33 3.88 8.13
CA TRP A 117 15.24 2.76 7.88
C TRP A 117 16.11 2.44 9.10
N ASP A 118 16.82 3.44 9.64
CA ASP A 118 17.72 3.27 10.77
C ASP A 118 17.01 2.76 12.03
N LEU A 119 15.85 3.38 12.35
CA LEU A 119 15.02 2.93 13.47
C LEU A 119 14.49 1.50 13.28
N SER A 120 14.06 1.16 12.06
CA SER A 120 13.57 -0.18 11.76
C SER A 120 14.68 -1.22 11.86
N SER A 121 15.85 -0.92 11.31
CA SER A 121 17.05 -1.78 11.36
C SER A 121 17.48 -2.04 12.81
N ALA A 122 17.54 -0.99 13.62
CA ALA A 122 17.88 -1.10 15.04
C ALA A 122 16.87 -1.97 15.82
N LEU A 123 15.57 -1.81 15.54
CA LEU A 123 14.50 -2.57 16.21
C LEU A 123 14.54 -4.08 15.89
N VAL A 124 15.06 -4.46 14.73
CA VAL A 124 15.19 -5.89 14.33
C VAL A 124 16.62 -6.42 14.48
N GLY A 125 17.52 -5.64 15.07
CA GLY A 125 18.90 -6.05 15.34
C GLY A 125 19.79 -6.12 14.10
N LEU A 126 19.42 -5.46 13.02
CA LEU A 126 20.30 -5.26 11.87
C LEU A 126 21.19 -4.05 12.14
N THR A 127 22.48 -4.27 12.12
CA THR A 127 23.46 -3.14 12.09
C THR A 127 23.46 -2.53 10.70
N PRO A 128 23.51 -1.18 10.59
CA PRO A 128 23.59 -0.51 9.31
C PRO A 128 24.86 -0.87 8.54
#